data_1fe598619219828d53343edda88af62e
#
_entry.id   1fe598619219828d53343edda88af62e
#
_cell.length_a   1.000
_cell.length_b   1.000
_cell.length_c   1.000
_cell.angle_alpha   90.00
_cell.angle_beta   90.00
_cell.angle_gamma   90.00
#
_symmetry.space_group_name_H-M   'P 1'
#
loop_
_entity.id
_entity.type
_entity.pdbx_description
1 polymer ?
#
loop_
_entity_poly.entity_id
_entity_poly.type
_entity_poly.pdbx_seq_one_letter_code
_entity_poly.pdbx_strand_id
1 'polypeptide(L)' 'MKYRAVIKKTGDWWIGWLIDLPGVNAQEKTKEELMEALRI' A
#
# COMPACT_ATOMS: atom_id res chain seq x y z
N MET A 1 1.78 13.30 8.40
CA MET A 1 0.68 13.49 7.45
C MET A 1 0.00 12.16 7.17
N LYS A 2 -1.30 12.21 6.98
CA LYS A 2 -2.06 10.99 6.69
C LYS A 2 -2.59 11.05 5.27
N TYR A 3 -2.40 9.97 4.56
CA TYR A 3 -2.94 9.82 3.21
C TYR A 3 -3.90 8.65 3.19
N ARG A 4 -4.87 8.72 2.30
CA ARG A 4 -5.80 7.61 2.10
C ARG A 4 -5.17 6.60 1.16
N ALA A 5 -5.32 5.34 1.48
CA ALA A 5 -4.75 4.27 0.69
C ALA A 5 -5.79 3.20 0.39
N VAL A 6 -5.64 2.55 -0.74
CA VAL A 6 -6.39 1.33 -1.06
C VAL A 6 -5.43 0.17 -0.89
N ILE A 7 -5.84 -0.82 -0.12
CA ILE A 7 -5.03 -2.00 0.17
C ILE A 7 -5.85 -3.23 -0.18
N LYS A 8 -5.27 -4.13 -0.96
CA LYS A 8 -5.91 -5.39 -1.30
C LYS A 8 -4.93 -6.55 -1.21
N LYS A 9 -5.48 -7.72 -0.92
CA LYS A 9 -4.68 -8.94 -0.97
C LYS A 9 -4.98 -9.66 -2.27
N THR A 10 -3.93 -10.05 -2.99
CA THR A 10 -4.03 -10.77 -4.24
C THR A 10 -3.08 -11.96 -4.18
N GLY A 11 -3.64 -13.18 -4.07
CA GLY A 11 -2.81 -14.36 -3.90
C GLY A 11 -1.96 -14.24 -2.64
N ASP A 12 -0.65 -14.35 -2.80
CA ASP A 12 0.29 -14.27 -1.69
C ASP A 12 0.83 -12.86 -1.47
N TRP A 13 0.28 -11.88 -2.17
CA TRP A 13 0.81 -10.52 -2.14
C TRP A 13 -0.21 -9.53 -1.58
N TRP A 14 0.30 -8.54 -0.91
CA TRP A 14 -0.46 -7.36 -0.51
C TRP A 14 -0.06 -6.24 -1.43
N ILE A 15 -1.04 -5.63 -2.09
CA ILE A 15 -0.78 -4.50 -2.98
C ILE A 15 -1.56 -3.29 -2.48
N GLY A 16 -1.04 -2.13 -2.78
CA GLY A 16 -1.72 -0.91 -2.37
C GLY A 16 -1.21 0.31 -3.09
N TRP A 17 -2.00 1.36 -3.02
CA TRP A 17 -1.62 2.64 -3.59
C TRP A 17 -2.27 3.76 -2.80
N LEU A 18 -1.69 4.94 -2.91
CA LEU A 18 -2.24 6.12 -2.27
C LEU A 18 -3.21 6.81 -3.21
N ILE A 19 -4.40 7.15 -2.70
CA ILE A 19 -5.41 7.83 -3.49
C ILE A 19 -5.00 9.28 -3.76
N ASP A 20 -4.41 9.91 -2.76
CA ASP A 20 -4.11 11.33 -2.79
C ASP A 20 -2.79 11.67 -3.49
N LEU A 21 -1.96 10.68 -3.74
CA LEU A 21 -0.65 10.88 -4.38
C LEU A 21 -0.49 9.91 -5.54
N PRO A 22 -0.77 10.34 -6.77
CA PRO A 22 -0.62 9.46 -7.93
C PRO A 22 0.82 8.96 -8.06
N GLY A 23 0.94 7.70 -8.45
CA GLY A 23 2.24 7.10 -8.65
C GLY A 23 2.84 6.43 -7.41
N VAL A 24 2.23 6.60 -6.25
CA VAL A 24 2.72 5.92 -5.05
C VAL A 24 1.98 4.61 -4.90
N ASN A 25 2.68 3.51 -5.16
CA ASN A 25 2.12 2.16 -5.04
C ASN A 25 3.20 1.20 -4.56
N ALA A 26 2.79 0.06 -4.02
CA ALA A 26 3.72 -0.93 -3.51
C ALA A 26 3.11 -2.32 -3.55
N GLN A 27 3.98 -3.32 -3.52
CA GLN A 27 3.58 -4.72 -3.46
C GLN A 27 4.53 -5.40 -2.47
N GLU A 28 3.95 -5.96 -1.40
CA GLU A 28 4.73 -6.58 -0.35
C GLU A 28 4.08 -7.90 0.08
N LYS A 29 4.84 -8.72 0.80
CA LYS A 29 4.34 -10.01 1.22
C LYS A 29 3.49 -9.95 2.49
N THR A 30 3.63 -8.89 3.27
CA THR A 30 2.81 -8.71 4.47
C THR A 30 2.16 -7.34 4.45
N LYS A 31 1.05 -7.24 5.17
CA LYS A 31 0.34 -5.98 5.27
C LYS A 31 1.20 -4.92 5.97
N GLU A 32 1.92 -5.34 7.00
CA GLU A 32 2.79 -4.42 7.74
C GLU A 32 3.88 -3.84 6.85
N GLU A 33 4.48 -4.68 6.02
CA GLU A 33 5.48 -4.20 5.08
C GLU A 33 4.87 -3.26 4.05
N LEU A 34 3.64 -3.55 3.62
CA LEU A 34 2.97 -2.69 2.67
C LEU A 34 2.69 -1.31 3.27
N MET A 35 2.19 -1.28 4.50
CA MET A 35 1.91 -0.02 5.19
C MET A 35 3.20 0.81 5.31
N GLU A 36 4.29 0.16 5.65
CA GLU A 36 5.57 0.83 5.77
C GLU A 36 6.05 1.35 4.42
N ALA A 37 5.90 0.56 3.37
CA ALA A 37 6.30 0.97 2.03
C ALA A 37 5.51 2.18 1.55
N LEU A 38 4.22 2.23 1.88
CA LEU A 38 3.37 3.36 1.51
C LEU A 38 3.55 4.56 2.45
N ARG A 39 4.14 4.31 3.62
CA ARG A 39 4.39 5.34 4.64
C ARG A 39 3.12 6.08 5.07
N ILE A 40 2.12 5.28 5.33
CA ILE A 40 0.83 5.82 5.80
C ILE A 40 0.92 6.14 7.28
#